data_c61dc730104979d5105680d3def1a23f
#
_entry.id   c61dc730104979d5105680d3def1a23f
#
_cell.length_a   1.000
_cell.length_b   1.000
_cell.length_c   1.000
_cell.angle_alpha   90.00
_cell.angle_beta   90.00
_cell.angle_gamma   90.00
#
_symmetry.space_group_name_H-M   'P 1'
#
loop_
_entity.id
_entity.type
_entity.pdbx_description
1 polymer ?
#
loop_
_entity_poly.entity_id
_entity_poly.type
_entity_poly.pdbx_seq_one_letter_code
_entity_poly.pdbx_strand_id
1 'polypeptide(L)'
;MSTITPGYEIAADGTAYNLTGRAGAPTVVLIHGLGLCRHMWQDHIADLAADYQLLTYDLLGHGDSAAPSQQTTLSLYAQQLLGLLDDLQIEQAAVVGFSIGGMINRRFALDYPHRLSALAILNSPHDRGAAAQALVETRAAAVRVDGAMATMEAALERWFTPAFRETNPGLMEMVREWRRRVDPHSYAEAAWVLATGVTELTRPAVPIKTPSIVITSANDTGSTPDMSVAIAAEIETAELSIVPDLQHLGLLEQPQAFTQPVIDFLRKLAL
;
A
#
# COMPACT_ATOMS: atom_id res chain seq x y z
N MET A 1 29.74 -10.41 -10.09
CA MET A 1 28.44 -10.83 -9.56
C MET A 1 27.40 -10.35 -10.55
N SER A 2 26.78 -11.27 -11.27
CA SER A 2 25.75 -10.94 -12.27
C SER A 2 24.48 -10.56 -11.53
N THR A 3 24.09 -9.30 -11.58
CA THR A 3 22.78 -8.84 -11.12
C THR A 3 21.74 -9.37 -12.10
N ILE A 4 21.14 -10.50 -11.76
CA ILE A 4 19.90 -10.91 -12.41
C ILE A 4 18.86 -9.93 -11.89
N THR A 5 18.55 -8.90 -12.68
CA THR A 5 17.33 -8.14 -12.50
C THR A 5 16.19 -9.12 -12.80
N PRO A 6 15.34 -9.52 -11.86
CA PRO A 6 14.17 -10.32 -12.21
C PRO A 6 13.35 -9.49 -13.18
N GLY A 7 13.15 -10.00 -14.40
CA GLY A 7 12.30 -9.33 -15.38
C GLY A 7 10.91 -9.16 -14.79
N TYR A 8 10.33 -7.98 -14.92
CA TYR A 8 8.92 -7.73 -14.66
C TYR A 8 8.13 -7.86 -15.96
N GLU A 9 6.83 -8.05 -15.84
CA GLU A 9 5.91 -8.08 -16.97
C GLU A 9 5.10 -6.79 -17.03
N ILE A 10 4.54 -6.48 -18.21
CA ILE A 10 3.67 -5.32 -18.42
C ILE A 10 2.30 -5.82 -18.87
N ALA A 11 1.25 -5.46 -18.13
CA ALA A 11 -0.13 -5.73 -18.48
C ALA A 11 -0.63 -4.81 -19.62
N ALA A 12 -1.80 -5.11 -20.16
CA ALA A 12 -2.36 -4.40 -21.31
C ALA A 12 -2.58 -2.89 -21.06
N ASP A 13 -2.85 -2.49 -19.83
CA ASP A 13 -3.01 -1.09 -19.41
C ASP A 13 -1.68 -0.37 -19.11
N GLY A 14 -0.54 -1.06 -19.27
CA GLY A 14 0.79 -0.54 -18.96
C GLY A 14 1.21 -0.73 -17.50
N THR A 15 0.50 -1.51 -16.71
CA THR A 15 0.87 -1.86 -15.34
C THR A 15 2.08 -2.80 -15.32
N ALA A 16 3.16 -2.38 -14.65
CA ALA A 16 4.33 -3.22 -14.40
C ALA A 16 4.12 -4.09 -13.16
N TYR A 17 4.32 -5.41 -13.30
CA TYR A 17 4.08 -6.35 -12.22
C TYR A 17 5.09 -7.50 -12.18
N ASN A 18 5.16 -8.17 -11.03
CA ASN A 18 5.83 -9.45 -10.87
C ASN A 18 4.83 -10.47 -10.30
N LEU A 19 4.85 -11.67 -10.86
CA LEU A 19 4.16 -12.83 -10.33
C LEU A 19 5.21 -13.84 -9.87
N THR A 20 5.25 -14.13 -8.57
CA THR A 20 6.28 -14.98 -7.96
C THR A 20 5.66 -15.97 -6.98
N GLY A 21 6.48 -16.88 -6.43
CA GLY A 21 6.01 -17.85 -5.46
C GLY A 21 5.41 -19.10 -6.09
N ARG A 22 4.52 -19.77 -5.35
CA ARG A 22 4.00 -21.10 -5.69
C ARG A 22 2.85 -20.98 -6.69
N ALA A 23 3.09 -21.40 -7.93
CA ALA A 23 2.04 -21.46 -8.95
C ALA A 23 0.85 -22.34 -8.52
N GLY A 24 -0.37 -21.83 -8.67
CA GLY A 24 -1.61 -22.51 -8.29
C GLY A 24 -1.95 -22.45 -6.80
N ALA A 25 -1.10 -21.85 -5.96
CA ALA A 25 -1.45 -21.53 -4.58
C ALA A 25 -2.42 -20.31 -4.54
N PRO A 26 -3.11 -20.07 -3.41
CA PRO A 26 -3.90 -18.86 -3.23
C PRO A 26 -3.05 -17.60 -3.50
N THR A 27 -3.63 -16.62 -4.20
CA THR A 27 -2.91 -15.40 -4.58
C THR A 27 -2.99 -14.34 -3.48
N VAL A 28 -1.83 -13.75 -3.17
CA VAL A 28 -1.70 -12.55 -2.33
C VAL A 28 -1.18 -11.41 -3.17
N VAL A 29 -1.94 -10.33 -3.25
CA VAL A 29 -1.57 -9.07 -3.93
C VAL A 29 -0.96 -8.12 -2.92
N LEU A 30 0.16 -7.46 -3.28
CA LEU A 30 0.85 -6.49 -2.44
C LEU A 30 0.84 -5.11 -3.11
N ILE A 31 0.15 -4.12 -2.50
CA ILE A 31 -0.02 -2.75 -3.01
C ILE A 31 0.85 -1.79 -2.21
N HIS A 32 1.76 -1.11 -2.89
CA HIS A 32 2.71 -0.17 -2.27
C HIS A 32 2.08 1.19 -1.88
N GLY A 33 2.85 2.02 -1.17
CA GLY A 33 2.48 3.37 -0.76
C GLY A 33 2.82 4.47 -1.78
N LEU A 34 2.32 5.69 -1.54
CA LEU A 34 2.59 6.87 -2.36
C LEU A 34 4.10 7.15 -2.48
N GLY A 35 4.58 7.33 -3.70
CA GLY A 35 5.98 7.63 -3.98
C GLY A 35 6.94 6.46 -3.78
N LEU A 36 6.42 5.26 -3.62
CA LEU A 36 7.15 4.00 -3.54
C LEU A 36 6.94 3.18 -4.83
N CYS A 37 7.37 1.92 -4.83
CA CYS A 37 7.15 0.99 -5.92
C CYS A 37 7.07 -0.45 -5.38
N ARG A 38 6.76 -1.41 -6.26
CA ARG A 38 6.63 -2.84 -5.92
C ARG A 38 7.85 -3.42 -5.18
N HIS A 39 9.05 -2.85 -5.40
CA HIS A 39 10.28 -3.32 -4.75
C HIS A 39 10.31 -3.10 -3.23
N MET A 40 9.41 -2.27 -2.66
CA MET A 40 9.30 -2.15 -1.22
C MET A 40 8.96 -3.46 -0.51
N TRP A 41 8.40 -4.41 -1.25
CA TRP A 41 7.99 -5.70 -0.72
C TRP A 41 9.08 -6.78 -0.75
N GLN A 42 10.29 -6.47 -1.28
CA GLN A 42 11.37 -7.45 -1.51
C GLN A 42 11.69 -8.31 -0.28
N ASP A 43 11.70 -7.73 0.93
CA ASP A 43 12.04 -8.43 2.17
C ASP A 43 10.87 -9.21 2.78
N HIS A 44 9.67 -9.10 2.18
CA HIS A 44 8.47 -9.84 2.56
C HIS A 44 8.22 -11.06 1.64
N ILE A 45 8.81 -11.03 0.43
CA ILE A 45 8.53 -12.02 -0.61
C ILE A 45 8.89 -13.44 -0.16
N ALA A 46 10.06 -13.64 0.43
CA ALA A 46 10.55 -14.99 0.75
C ALA A 46 9.61 -15.76 1.67
N ASP A 47 9.06 -15.08 2.69
CA ASP A 47 8.18 -15.70 3.67
C ASP A 47 6.79 -15.97 3.11
N LEU A 48 6.23 -15.01 2.37
CA LEU A 48 4.91 -15.15 1.76
C LEU A 48 4.92 -16.14 0.58
N ALA A 49 5.97 -16.14 -0.23
CA ALA A 49 6.10 -17.02 -1.40
C ALA A 49 6.24 -18.51 -1.05
N ALA A 50 6.51 -18.83 0.20
CA ALA A 50 6.56 -20.21 0.67
C ALA A 50 5.19 -20.92 0.54
N ASP A 51 4.11 -20.19 0.81
CA ASP A 51 2.75 -20.74 0.84
C ASP A 51 1.85 -20.18 -0.28
N TYR A 52 2.14 -18.98 -0.80
CA TYR A 52 1.26 -18.21 -1.69
C TYR A 52 1.88 -17.92 -3.06
N GLN A 53 1.01 -17.66 -4.03
CA GLN A 53 1.39 -16.95 -5.25
C GLN A 53 1.32 -15.45 -4.98
N LEU A 54 2.40 -14.71 -5.27
CA LEU A 54 2.48 -13.28 -4.95
C LEU A 54 2.40 -12.44 -6.22
N LEU A 55 1.50 -11.49 -6.22
CA LEU A 55 1.38 -10.46 -7.24
C LEU A 55 1.79 -9.11 -6.63
N THR A 56 2.93 -8.60 -7.05
CA THR A 56 3.38 -7.24 -6.72
C THR A 56 3.32 -6.39 -7.98
N TYR A 57 2.85 -5.15 -7.89
CA TYR A 57 2.75 -4.27 -9.03
C TYR A 57 3.01 -2.81 -8.66
N ASP A 58 3.35 -1.99 -9.64
CA ASP A 58 3.47 -0.55 -9.47
C ASP A 58 2.12 0.11 -9.78
N LEU A 59 1.69 1.03 -8.92
CA LEU A 59 0.53 1.86 -9.18
C LEU A 59 0.77 2.70 -10.46
N LEU A 60 -0.28 2.97 -11.22
CA LEU A 60 -0.18 3.87 -12.38
C LEU A 60 0.55 5.16 -12.00
N GLY A 61 1.52 5.55 -12.82
CA GLY A 61 2.39 6.70 -12.60
C GLY A 61 3.55 6.48 -11.63
N HIS A 62 3.70 5.28 -11.05
CA HIS A 62 4.80 4.92 -10.14
C HIS A 62 5.68 3.83 -10.75
N GLY A 63 6.91 3.75 -10.28
CA GLY A 63 7.86 2.70 -10.68
C GLY A 63 8.05 2.61 -12.19
N ASP A 64 7.72 1.44 -12.75
CA ASP A 64 7.80 1.15 -14.18
C ASP A 64 6.41 1.11 -14.86
N SER A 65 5.33 1.40 -14.12
CA SER A 65 3.98 1.48 -14.68
C SER A 65 3.75 2.76 -15.48
N ALA A 66 2.89 2.67 -16.51
CA ALA A 66 2.47 3.82 -17.31
C ALA A 66 1.79 4.90 -16.46
N ALA A 67 1.87 6.15 -16.90
CA ALA A 67 1.08 7.23 -16.31
C ALA A 67 -0.43 7.00 -16.56
N PRO A 68 -1.31 7.44 -15.62
CA PRO A 68 -2.75 7.35 -15.81
C PRO A 68 -3.20 8.10 -17.07
N SER A 69 -4.08 7.51 -17.88
CA SER A 69 -4.68 8.16 -19.04
C SER A 69 -5.93 8.98 -18.72
N GLN A 70 -6.40 8.93 -17.48
CA GLN A 70 -7.58 9.63 -16.97
C GLN A 70 -7.33 10.17 -15.55
N GLN A 71 -8.30 10.90 -14.99
CA GLN A 71 -8.18 11.47 -13.65
C GLN A 71 -7.90 10.38 -12.61
N THR A 72 -6.86 10.59 -11.82
CA THR A 72 -6.48 9.68 -10.74
C THR A 72 -7.49 9.73 -9.60
N THR A 73 -8.02 8.57 -9.22
CA THR A 73 -8.97 8.36 -8.13
C THR A 73 -8.69 7.02 -7.44
N LEU A 74 -9.27 6.78 -6.25
CA LEU A 74 -9.20 5.44 -5.65
C LEU A 74 -9.88 4.39 -6.52
N SER A 75 -10.97 4.73 -7.18
CA SER A 75 -11.66 3.84 -8.12
C SER A 75 -10.81 3.49 -9.33
N LEU A 76 -10.00 4.43 -9.86
CA LEU A 76 -9.05 4.12 -10.93
C LEU A 76 -8.02 3.10 -10.50
N TYR A 77 -7.42 3.27 -9.32
CA TYR A 77 -6.48 2.28 -8.79
C TYR A 77 -7.13 0.93 -8.46
N ALA A 78 -8.39 0.93 -8.01
CA ALA A 78 -9.14 -0.31 -7.83
C ALA A 78 -9.43 -1.00 -9.18
N GLN A 79 -9.72 -0.24 -10.24
CA GLN A 79 -9.88 -0.77 -11.60
C GLN A 79 -8.55 -1.29 -12.18
N GLN A 80 -7.42 -0.64 -11.88
CA GLN A 80 -6.09 -1.16 -12.23
C GLN A 80 -5.88 -2.56 -11.64
N LEU A 81 -6.16 -2.75 -10.36
CA LEU A 81 -6.08 -4.07 -9.73
C LEU A 81 -7.05 -5.08 -10.36
N LEU A 82 -8.30 -4.68 -10.61
CA LEU A 82 -9.29 -5.55 -11.26
C LEU A 82 -8.80 -6.03 -12.63
N GLY A 83 -8.34 -5.11 -13.48
CA GLY A 83 -7.81 -5.43 -14.81
C GLY A 83 -6.63 -6.40 -14.74
N LEU A 84 -5.72 -6.18 -13.79
CA LEU A 84 -4.57 -7.06 -13.60
C LEU A 84 -4.98 -8.47 -13.14
N LEU A 85 -5.97 -8.59 -12.24
CA LEU A 85 -6.52 -9.90 -11.85
C LEU A 85 -7.22 -10.60 -13.03
N ASP A 86 -7.94 -9.85 -13.87
CA ASP A 86 -8.61 -10.39 -15.05
C ASP A 86 -7.60 -10.87 -16.11
N ASP A 87 -6.58 -10.07 -16.41
CA ASP A 87 -5.52 -10.42 -17.37
C ASP A 87 -4.77 -11.70 -16.93
N LEU A 88 -4.57 -11.88 -15.63
CA LEU A 88 -3.91 -13.03 -15.03
C LEU A 88 -4.85 -14.21 -14.72
N GLN A 89 -6.15 -14.08 -15.01
CA GLN A 89 -7.18 -15.08 -14.73
C GLN A 89 -7.25 -15.48 -13.25
N ILE A 90 -7.01 -14.52 -12.35
CA ILE A 90 -7.10 -14.71 -10.91
C ILE A 90 -8.52 -14.35 -10.46
N GLU A 91 -9.32 -15.33 -10.07
CA GLU A 91 -10.72 -15.12 -9.67
C GLU A 91 -10.84 -14.34 -8.35
N GLN A 92 -10.04 -14.72 -7.35
CA GLN A 92 -10.01 -14.10 -6.03
C GLN A 92 -8.58 -14.00 -5.51
N ALA A 93 -8.32 -12.97 -4.71
CA ALA A 93 -7.04 -12.79 -4.04
C ALA A 93 -7.20 -12.23 -2.62
N ALA A 94 -6.24 -12.52 -1.74
CA ALA A 94 -6.02 -11.73 -0.55
C ALA A 94 -5.25 -10.46 -0.95
N VAL A 95 -5.65 -9.29 -0.47
CA VAL A 95 -5.04 -8.03 -0.88
C VAL A 95 -4.44 -7.30 0.32
N VAL A 96 -3.12 -7.17 0.33
CA VAL A 96 -2.33 -6.44 1.32
C VAL A 96 -2.04 -5.05 0.77
N GLY A 97 -2.45 -4.00 1.47
CA GLY A 97 -2.22 -2.63 1.03
C GLY A 97 -1.55 -1.77 2.09
N PHE A 98 -0.46 -1.09 1.72
CA PHE A 98 0.26 -0.19 2.60
C PHE A 98 -0.09 1.28 2.30
N SER A 99 -0.43 2.06 3.34
CA SER A 99 -0.71 3.50 3.24
C SER A 99 -1.85 3.81 2.24
N ILE A 100 -1.58 4.49 1.12
CA ILE A 100 -2.56 4.65 0.04
C ILE A 100 -2.99 3.28 -0.53
N GLY A 101 -2.10 2.28 -0.55
CA GLY A 101 -2.46 0.91 -0.92
C GLY A 101 -3.54 0.32 -0.02
N GLY A 102 -3.55 0.67 1.28
CA GLY A 102 -4.63 0.32 2.21
C GLY A 102 -5.92 1.14 2.03
N MET A 103 -5.87 2.28 1.34
CA MET A 103 -7.07 2.97 0.85
C MET A 103 -7.60 2.27 -0.41
N ILE A 104 -6.70 1.90 -1.31
CA ILE A 104 -7.04 1.22 -2.57
C ILE A 104 -7.68 -0.15 -2.30
N ASN A 105 -7.12 -0.94 -1.38
CA ASN A 105 -7.70 -2.25 -1.08
C ASN A 105 -9.07 -2.15 -0.40
N ARG A 106 -9.31 -1.14 0.45
CA ARG A 106 -10.66 -0.84 0.99
C ARG A 106 -11.62 -0.39 -0.11
N ARG A 107 -11.18 0.47 -1.04
CA ARG A 107 -11.99 0.86 -2.20
C ARG A 107 -12.33 -0.34 -3.07
N PHE A 108 -11.35 -1.22 -3.32
CA PHE A 108 -11.55 -2.46 -4.06
C PHE A 108 -12.57 -3.39 -3.37
N ALA A 109 -12.52 -3.47 -2.03
CA ALA A 109 -13.49 -4.24 -1.25
C ALA A 109 -14.93 -3.71 -1.35
N LEU A 110 -15.10 -2.41 -1.49
CA LEU A 110 -16.43 -1.80 -1.69
C LEU A 110 -16.95 -2.02 -3.10
N ASP A 111 -16.08 -1.93 -4.12
CA ASP A 111 -16.48 -2.03 -5.53
C ASP A 111 -16.57 -3.49 -6.02
N TYR A 112 -15.67 -4.35 -5.56
CA TYR A 112 -15.48 -5.72 -6.08
C TYR A 112 -15.34 -6.77 -4.96
N PRO A 113 -16.26 -6.84 -3.97
CA PRO A 113 -16.11 -7.70 -2.79
C PRO A 113 -15.97 -9.19 -3.15
N HIS A 114 -16.56 -9.62 -4.27
CA HIS A 114 -16.49 -11.01 -4.73
C HIS A 114 -15.11 -11.42 -5.28
N ARG A 115 -14.21 -10.45 -5.52
CA ARG A 115 -12.83 -10.69 -6.00
C ARG A 115 -11.83 -10.84 -4.85
N LEU A 116 -12.30 -10.76 -3.60
CA LEU A 116 -11.48 -10.80 -2.40
C LEU A 116 -11.70 -12.06 -1.58
N SER A 117 -10.62 -12.70 -1.17
CA SER A 117 -10.61 -13.73 -0.13
C SER A 117 -10.31 -13.15 1.26
N ALA A 118 -9.42 -12.15 1.35
CA ALA A 118 -9.04 -11.47 2.59
C ALA A 118 -8.48 -10.07 2.32
N LEU A 119 -8.40 -9.23 3.37
CA LEU A 119 -7.74 -7.92 3.35
C LEU A 119 -6.70 -7.81 4.46
N ALA A 120 -5.54 -7.24 4.14
CA ALA A 120 -4.61 -6.72 5.14
C ALA A 120 -4.38 -5.22 4.88
N ILE A 121 -4.71 -4.39 5.85
CA ILE A 121 -4.69 -2.93 5.76
C ILE A 121 -3.56 -2.43 6.65
N LEU A 122 -2.43 -2.00 6.03
CA LEU A 122 -1.20 -1.66 6.72
C LEU A 122 -0.98 -0.16 6.73
N ASN A 123 -0.81 0.44 7.93
CA ASN A 123 -0.47 1.87 8.12
C ASN A 123 -1.31 2.79 7.19
N SER A 124 -2.62 2.58 7.12
CA SER A 124 -3.52 3.30 6.21
C SER A 124 -4.32 4.36 6.93
N PRO A 125 -4.54 5.56 6.32
CA PRO A 125 -5.25 6.64 6.99
C PRO A 125 -6.76 6.39 7.06
N HIS A 126 -7.37 7.04 8.04
CA HIS A 126 -8.82 7.16 8.23
C HIS A 126 -9.19 8.63 8.42
N ASP A 127 -10.34 8.94 9.00
CA ASP A 127 -10.76 10.30 9.34
C ASP A 127 -9.71 10.99 10.21
N ARG A 128 -9.22 12.13 9.74
CA ARG A 128 -8.20 12.93 10.40
C ARG A 128 -8.78 14.05 11.28
N GLY A 129 -10.10 14.25 11.21
CA GLY A 129 -10.76 15.44 11.74
C GLY A 129 -10.46 16.70 10.88
N ALA A 130 -11.32 17.69 10.95
CA ALA A 130 -11.35 18.83 10.02
C ALA A 130 -10.01 19.60 9.95
N ALA A 131 -9.36 19.86 11.08
CA ALA A 131 -8.13 20.66 11.11
C ALA A 131 -6.95 19.92 10.46
N ALA A 132 -6.74 18.63 10.78
CA ALA A 132 -5.67 17.84 10.17
C ALA A 132 -5.96 17.54 8.69
N GLN A 133 -7.22 17.35 8.32
CA GLN A 133 -7.65 17.16 6.93
C GLN A 133 -7.28 18.39 6.08
N ALA A 134 -7.63 19.60 6.51
CA ALA A 134 -7.27 20.83 5.80
C ALA A 134 -5.75 21.00 5.63
N LEU A 135 -4.95 20.62 6.63
CA LEU A 135 -3.50 20.66 6.56
C LEU A 135 -2.95 19.66 5.53
N VAL A 136 -3.48 18.45 5.48
CA VAL A 136 -3.05 17.41 4.53
C VAL A 136 -3.41 17.83 3.10
N GLU A 137 -4.60 18.39 2.87
CA GLU A 137 -5.02 18.90 1.56
C GLU A 137 -4.13 20.07 1.10
N THR A 138 -3.80 21.01 2.00
CA THR A 138 -2.88 22.11 1.71
C THR A 138 -1.51 21.59 1.28
N ARG A 139 -0.98 20.58 1.98
CA ARG A 139 0.31 19.96 1.62
C ARG A 139 0.23 19.23 0.28
N ALA A 140 -0.85 18.51 0.01
CA ALA A 140 -1.04 17.81 -1.26
C ALA A 140 -1.17 18.80 -2.43
N ALA A 141 -1.86 19.94 -2.24
CA ALA A 141 -1.94 21.00 -3.23
C ALA A 141 -0.56 21.65 -3.51
N ALA A 142 0.26 21.86 -2.47
CA ALA A 142 1.59 22.42 -2.62
C ALA A 142 2.53 21.53 -3.46
N VAL A 143 2.35 20.22 -3.43
CA VAL A 143 3.17 19.28 -4.23
C VAL A 143 3.11 19.59 -5.73
N ARG A 144 1.99 20.10 -6.24
CA ARG A 144 1.85 20.50 -7.66
C ARG A 144 2.81 21.62 -8.07
N VAL A 145 3.23 22.45 -7.11
CA VAL A 145 4.13 23.58 -7.34
C VAL A 145 5.56 23.24 -6.94
N ASP A 146 5.71 22.63 -5.76
CA ASP A 146 7.01 22.40 -5.13
C ASP A 146 7.67 21.08 -5.61
N GLY A 147 6.87 20.19 -6.21
CA GLY A 147 7.31 18.87 -6.69
C GLY A 147 7.38 17.80 -5.61
N ALA A 148 7.48 16.54 -6.05
CA ALA A 148 7.47 15.37 -5.18
C ALA A 148 8.60 15.34 -4.14
N MET A 149 9.77 15.86 -4.50
CA MET A 149 10.97 15.82 -3.64
C MET A 149 11.00 16.87 -2.54
N ALA A 150 10.20 17.93 -2.63
CA ALA A 150 10.21 19.03 -1.65
C ALA A 150 9.89 18.57 -0.21
N THR A 151 9.12 17.50 -0.07
CA THR A 151 8.73 16.93 1.25
C THR A 151 9.52 15.67 1.61
N MET A 152 10.52 15.28 0.84
CA MET A 152 11.17 13.97 0.97
C MET A 152 11.88 13.80 2.32
N GLU A 153 12.69 14.77 2.73
CA GLU A 153 13.46 14.64 3.98
C GLU A 153 12.53 14.62 5.20
N ALA A 154 11.53 15.49 5.24
CA ALA A 154 10.51 15.47 6.29
C ALA A 154 9.66 14.18 6.28
N ALA A 155 9.52 13.54 5.13
CA ALA A 155 8.87 12.23 5.04
C ALA A 155 9.75 11.14 5.66
N LEU A 156 11.04 11.07 5.33
CA LEU A 156 11.98 10.11 5.90
C LEU A 156 12.05 10.20 7.43
N GLU A 157 12.02 11.43 7.98
CA GLU A 157 11.99 11.64 9.43
C GLU A 157 10.75 11.07 10.10
N ARG A 158 9.59 11.13 9.45
CA ARG A 158 8.33 10.57 9.96
C ARG A 158 8.16 9.08 9.65
N TRP A 159 8.87 8.55 8.67
CA TRP A 159 8.70 7.21 8.17
C TRP A 159 9.57 6.18 8.87
N PHE A 160 10.77 6.60 9.30
CA PHE A 160 11.77 5.72 9.89
C PHE A 160 12.26 6.23 11.24
N THR A 161 12.56 5.31 12.15
CA THR A 161 13.15 5.65 13.43
C THR A 161 14.52 6.33 13.25
N PRO A 162 14.92 7.26 14.15
CA PRO A 162 16.21 7.94 14.05
C PRO A 162 17.39 6.96 13.96
N ALA A 163 17.42 5.95 14.81
CA ALA A 163 18.48 4.95 14.84
C ALA A 163 18.57 4.17 13.53
N PHE A 164 17.43 3.81 12.93
CA PHE A 164 17.42 3.08 11.66
C PHE A 164 17.92 3.96 10.50
N ARG A 165 17.55 5.24 10.47
CA ARG A 165 18.03 6.18 9.43
C ARG A 165 19.56 6.34 9.47
N GLU A 166 20.14 6.43 10.67
CA GLU A 166 21.58 6.57 10.87
C GLU A 166 22.35 5.33 10.40
N THR A 167 21.82 4.14 10.67
CA THR A 167 22.48 2.86 10.35
C THR A 167 22.18 2.35 8.94
N ASN A 168 21.17 2.88 8.23
CA ASN A 168 20.72 2.41 6.93
C ASN A 168 20.66 3.52 5.87
N PRO A 169 21.73 4.32 5.65
CA PRO A 169 21.72 5.41 4.67
C PRO A 169 21.46 4.93 3.24
N GLY A 170 21.86 3.71 2.90
CA GLY A 170 21.60 3.10 1.60
C GLY A 170 20.11 2.88 1.32
N LEU A 171 19.34 2.45 2.34
CA LEU A 171 17.89 2.31 2.22
C LEU A 171 17.21 3.68 2.10
N MET A 172 17.69 4.68 2.83
CA MET A 172 17.19 6.06 2.71
C MET A 172 17.36 6.59 1.28
N GLU A 173 18.52 6.35 0.67
CA GLU A 173 18.74 6.77 -0.73
C GLU A 173 17.89 5.96 -1.71
N MET A 174 17.71 4.68 -1.49
CA MET A 174 16.84 3.84 -2.32
C MET A 174 15.37 4.35 -2.28
N VAL A 175 14.87 4.74 -1.10
CA VAL A 175 13.51 5.32 -0.97
C VAL A 175 13.41 6.69 -1.66
N ARG A 176 14.47 7.53 -1.59
CA ARG A 176 14.53 8.78 -2.37
C ARG A 176 14.48 8.51 -3.87
N GLU A 177 15.23 7.50 -4.33
CA GLU A 177 15.27 7.14 -5.75
C GLU A 177 13.92 6.61 -6.24
N TRP A 178 13.21 5.80 -5.48
CA TRP A 178 11.85 5.39 -5.82
C TRP A 178 10.94 6.59 -6.06
N ARG A 179 10.94 7.56 -5.13
CA ARG A 179 10.11 8.78 -5.28
C ARG A 179 10.58 9.65 -6.44
N ARG A 180 11.88 9.77 -6.68
CA ARG A 180 12.43 10.58 -7.78
C ARG A 180 12.01 10.06 -9.15
N ARG A 181 11.80 8.75 -9.27
CA ARG A 181 11.36 8.09 -10.51
C ARG A 181 9.87 8.19 -10.78
N VAL A 182 9.07 8.60 -9.81
CA VAL A 182 7.63 8.79 -10.02
C VAL A 182 7.43 9.99 -10.96
N ASP A 183 6.55 9.84 -11.95
CA ASP A 183 6.14 10.97 -12.80
C ASP A 183 5.60 12.11 -11.93
N PRO A 184 6.08 13.35 -12.08
CA PRO A 184 5.73 14.45 -11.18
C PRO A 184 4.23 14.77 -11.15
N HIS A 185 3.55 14.70 -12.30
CA HIS A 185 2.11 14.94 -12.36
C HIS A 185 1.35 13.80 -11.67
N SER A 186 1.70 12.57 -11.97
CA SER A 186 1.09 11.39 -11.35
C SER A 186 1.29 11.37 -9.83
N TYR A 187 2.47 11.77 -9.34
CA TYR A 187 2.72 11.90 -7.90
C TYR A 187 1.79 12.94 -7.25
N ALA A 188 1.63 14.11 -7.86
CA ALA A 188 0.78 15.18 -7.34
C ALA A 188 -0.70 14.75 -7.29
N GLU A 189 -1.18 14.07 -8.34
CA GLU A 189 -2.54 13.54 -8.38
C GLU A 189 -2.74 12.43 -7.35
N ALA A 190 -1.80 11.50 -7.20
CA ALA A 190 -1.86 10.45 -6.19
C ALA A 190 -1.78 11.02 -4.76
N ALA A 191 -0.99 12.07 -4.54
CA ALA A 191 -0.93 12.79 -3.26
C ALA A 191 -2.28 13.46 -2.93
N TRP A 192 -2.96 14.00 -3.94
CA TRP A 192 -4.31 14.54 -3.79
C TRP A 192 -5.32 13.45 -3.44
N VAL A 193 -5.27 12.29 -4.10
CA VAL A 193 -6.10 11.13 -3.78
C VAL A 193 -5.86 10.64 -2.34
N LEU A 194 -4.59 10.56 -1.89
CA LEU A 194 -4.27 10.21 -0.50
C LEU A 194 -4.87 11.22 0.50
N ALA A 195 -4.86 12.49 0.16
CA ALA A 195 -5.41 13.55 1.00
C ALA A 195 -6.94 13.48 1.10
N THR A 196 -7.63 13.38 -0.03
CA THR A 196 -9.09 13.58 -0.13
C THR A 196 -9.91 12.29 -0.14
N GLY A 197 -9.34 11.18 -0.67
CA GLY A 197 -10.06 9.91 -0.86
C GLY A 197 -10.46 9.19 0.44
N VAL A 198 -9.92 9.62 1.57
CA VAL A 198 -10.32 9.07 2.89
C VAL A 198 -11.81 9.24 3.16
N THR A 199 -12.42 10.34 2.69
CA THR A 199 -13.82 10.65 2.95
C THR A 199 -14.79 9.67 2.33
N GLU A 200 -14.43 9.04 1.22
CA GLU A 200 -15.25 8.02 0.55
C GLU A 200 -15.12 6.61 1.16
N LEU A 201 -14.16 6.43 2.06
CA LEU A 201 -13.90 5.17 2.75
C LEU A 201 -14.40 5.13 4.19
N THR A 202 -14.69 6.30 4.77
CA THR A 202 -15.11 6.43 6.16
C THR A 202 -16.62 6.21 6.28
N ARG A 203 -17.03 5.30 7.13
CA ARG A 203 -18.45 4.94 7.36
C ARG A 203 -19.19 4.66 6.04
N PRO A 204 -18.72 3.69 5.24
CA PRO A 204 -19.35 3.38 3.96
C PRO A 204 -20.79 2.92 4.17
N ALA A 205 -21.68 3.26 3.23
CA ALA A 205 -23.10 2.89 3.29
C ALA A 205 -23.30 1.36 3.30
N VAL A 206 -22.37 0.62 2.66
CA VAL A 206 -22.31 -0.84 2.71
C VAL A 206 -21.00 -1.21 3.40
N PRO A 207 -21.03 -1.85 4.58
CA PRO A 207 -19.82 -2.21 5.29
C PRO A 207 -19.01 -3.27 4.53
N ILE A 208 -17.69 -3.22 4.69
CA ILE A 208 -16.79 -4.27 4.20
C ILE A 208 -17.04 -5.53 5.03
N LYS A 209 -17.32 -6.64 4.37
CA LYS A 209 -17.56 -7.95 5.01
C LYS A 209 -16.41 -8.94 4.81
N THR A 210 -15.46 -8.60 3.94
CA THR A 210 -14.27 -9.43 3.70
C THR A 210 -13.48 -9.58 4.99
N PRO A 211 -13.07 -10.80 5.40
CA PRO A 211 -12.19 -11.00 6.54
C PRO A 211 -10.96 -10.09 6.45
N SER A 212 -10.66 -9.37 7.52
CA SER A 212 -9.64 -8.33 7.46
C SER A 212 -8.71 -8.35 8.67
N ILE A 213 -7.44 -7.98 8.45
CA ILE A 213 -6.51 -7.59 9.51
C ILE A 213 -6.05 -6.16 9.27
N VAL A 214 -6.05 -5.35 10.32
CA VAL A 214 -5.53 -3.98 10.31
C VAL A 214 -4.24 -3.96 11.13
N ILE A 215 -3.14 -3.50 10.52
CA ILE A 215 -1.83 -3.45 11.17
C ILE A 215 -1.28 -2.04 11.07
N THR A 216 -0.77 -1.50 12.17
CA THR A 216 -0.10 -0.19 12.17
C THR A 216 1.06 -0.15 13.14
N SER A 217 1.98 0.78 12.89
CA SER A 217 3.09 1.09 13.80
C SER A 217 2.63 2.02 14.92
N ALA A 218 3.07 1.79 16.14
CA ALA A 218 2.66 2.56 17.32
C ALA A 218 3.02 4.06 17.23
N ASN A 219 4.10 4.41 16.52
CA ASN A 219 4.59 5.78 16.36
C ASN A 219 4.26 6.36 14.97
N ASP A 220 3.33 5.77 14.22
CA ASP A 220 2.88 6.37 12.95
C ASP A 220 2.06 7.63 13.22
N THR A 221 2.55 8.77 12.77
CA THR A 221 1.88 10.08 12.94
C THR A 221 0.99 10.46 11.77
N GLY A 222 1.05 9.74 10.66
CA GLY A 222 0.26 9.98 9.45
C GLY A 222 -0.96 9.07 9.32
N SER A 223 -0.79 7.81 9.72
CA SER A 223 -1.84 6.79 9.81
C SER A 223 -1.81 6.22 11.23
N THR A 224 -2.34 6.99 12.16
CA THR A 224 -2.19 6.75 13.61
C THR A 224 -2.83 5.44 14.08
N PRO A 225 -2.41 4.90 15.23
CA PRO A 225 -3.09 3.75 15.84
C PRO A 225 -4.60 3.97 16.00
N ASP A 226 -5.04 5.17 16.40
CA ASP A 226 -6.47 5.51 16.52
C ASP A 226 -7.23 5.38 15.19
N MET A 227 -6.58 5.76 14.08
CA MET A 227 -7.15 5.56 12.74
C MET A 227 -7.31 4.07 12.42
N SER A 228 -6.35 3.25 12.80
CA SER A 228 -6.41 1.79 12.60
C SER A 228 -7.48 1.14 13.49
N VAL A 229 -7.66 1.62 14.72
CA VAL A 229 -8.78 1.22 15.58
C VAL A 229 -10.12 1.58 14.92
N ALA A 230 -10.25 2.79 14.35
CA ALA A 230 -11.45 3.22 13.65
C ALA A 230 -11.73 2.37 12.39
N ILE A 231 -10.72 2.06 11.58
CA ILE A 231 -10.86 1.17 10.42
C ILE A 231 -11.35 -0.22 10.88
N ALA A 232 -10.72 -0.79 11.91
CA ALA A 232 -11.12 -2.10 12.42
C ALA A 232 -12.55 -2.11 12.97
N ALA A 233 -12.98 -1.03 13.60
CA ALA A 233 -14.34 -0.90 14.12
C ALA A 233 -15.43 -0.81 13.02
N GLU A 234 -15.08 -0.42 11.79
CA GLU A 234 -16.00 -0.36 10.64
C GLU A 234 -16.10 -1.70 9.88
N ILE A 235 -15.26 -2.71 10.21
CA ILE A 235 -15.21 -4.02 9.57
C ILE A 235 -15.50 -5.10 10.61
N GLU A 236 -16.65 -5.74 10.52
CA GLU A 236 -17.18 -6.65 11.56
C GLU A 236 -16.20 -7.78 11.94
N THR A 237 -15.40 -8.25 10.98
CA THR A 237 -14.48 -9.39 11.16
C THR A 237 -13.01 -8.97 11.24
N ALA A 238 -12.71 -7.69 11.51
CA ALA A 238 -11.35 -7.21 11.52
C ALA A 238 -10.59 -7.61 12.80
N GLU A 239 -9.39 -8.17 12.60
CA GLU A 239 -8.36 -8.25 13.64
C GLU A 239 -7.54 -6.95 13.63
N LEU A 240 -7.00 -6.55 14.77
CA LEU A 240 -6.13 -5.37 14.92
C LEU A 240 -4.80 -5.75 15.54
N SER A 241 -3.70 -5.26 14.94
CA SER A 241 -2.35 -5.41 15.47
C SER A 241 -1.64 -4.06 15.47
N ILE A 242 -1.02 -3.69 16.59
CA ILE A 242 -0.22 -2.47 16.71
C ILE A 242 1.23 -2.89 16.99
N VAL A 243 2.13 -2.60 16.05
CA VAL A 243 3.55 -2.95 16.14
C VAL A 243 4.27 -1.86 16.95
N PRO A 244 4.91 -2.20 18.08
CA PRO A 244 5.56 -1.22 18.93
C PRO A 244 6.79 -0.58 18.26
N ASP A 245 7.17 0.60 18.76
CA ASP A 245 8.45 1.29 18.52
C ASP A 245 8.77 1.69 17.07
N LEU A 246 7.89 1.42 16.11
CA LEU A 246 8.08 1.71 14.70
C LEU A 246 7.27 2.93 14.23
N GLN A 247 7.73 3.54 13.15
CA GLN A 247 7.08 4.65 12.45
C GLN A 247 6.38 4.16 11.16
N HIS A 248 5.99 5.07 10.26
CA HIS A 248 5.13 4.77 9.11
C HIS A 248 5.67 3.65 8.19
N LEU A 249 6.97 3.66 7.85
CA LEU A 249 7.62 2.61 7.04
C LEU A 249 8.29 1.53 7.90
N GLY A 250 7.77 1.27 9.09
CA GLY A 250 8.25 0.22 9.99
C GLY A 250 8.34 -1.16 9.36
N LEU A 251 7.52 -1.44 8.34
CA LEU A 251 7.59 -2.69 7.57
C LEU A 251 8.90 -2.85 6.77
N LEU A 252 9.65 -1.76 6.49
CA LEU A 252 10.99 -1.84 5.92
C LEU A 252 12.08 -1.92 6.99
N GLU A 253 11.79 -1.50 8.23
CA GLU A 253 12.72 -1.64 9.36
C GLU A 253 12.68 -3.05 9.94
N GLN A 254 11.48 -3.59 10.12
CA GLN A 254 11.21 -4.91 10.71
C GLN A 254 10.16 -5.66 9.89
N PRO A 255 10.52 -6.20 8.71
CA PRO A 255 9.56 -6.86 7.81
C PRO A 255 8.74 -7.95 8.49
N GLN A 256 9.38 -8.78 9.32
CA GLN A 256 8.75 -9.90 10.01
C GLN A 256 7.61 -9.48 10.94
N ALA A 257 7.72 -8.28 11.56
CA ALA A 257 6.70 -7.76 12.46
C ALA A 257 5.36 -7.46 11.74
N PHE A 258 5.40 -7.33 10.42
CA PHE A 258 4.21 -7.14 9.58
C PHE A 258 3.86 -8.40 8.80
N THR A 259 4.85 -9.11 8.26
CA THR A 259 4.63 -10.31 7.43
C THR A 259 4.04 -11.44 8.24
N GLN A 260 4.56 -11.71 9.45
CA GLN A 260 4.10 -12.84 10.25
C GLN A 260 2.63 -12.71 10.67
N PRO A 261 2.13 -11.56 11.17
CA PRO A 261 0.69 -11.39 11.44
C PRO A 261 -0.20 -11.59 10.21
N VAL A 262 0.25 -11.16 9.01
CA VAL A 262 -0.49 -11.40 7.76
C VAL A 262 -0.55 -12.89 7.45
N ILE A 263 0.58 -13.61 7.53
CA ILE A 263 0.63 -15.07 7.29
C ILE A 263 -0.27 -15.81 8.29
N ASP A 264 -0.18 -15.48 9.57
CA ASP A 264 -0.98 -16.13 10.61
C ASP A 264 -2.48 -15.88 10.40
N PHE A 265 -2.85 -14.67 9.99
CA PHE A 265 -4.20 -14.32 9.64
C PHE A 265 -4.72 -15.11 8.42
N LEU A 266 -3.95 -15.17 7.33
CA LEU A 266 -4.33 -15.92 6.13
C LEU A 266 -4.47 -17.43 6.41
N ARG A 267 -3.57 -18.00 7.19
CA ARG A 267 -3.64 -19.42 7.60
C ARG A 267 -4.88 -19.74 8.45
N LYS A 268 -5.34 -18.80 9.31
CA LYS A 268 -6.61 -18.96 10.05
C LYS A 268 -7.82 -19.07 9.13
N LEU A 269 -7.75 -18.43 7.95
CA LEU A 269 -8.81 -18.46 6.93
C LEU A 269 -8.71 -19.67 6.01
N ALA A 270 -7.72 -20.54 6.21
CA ALA A 270 -7.41 -21.70 5.37
C ALA A 270 -7.09 -21.30 3.90
N LEU A 271 -6.48 -20.12 3.73
CA LEU A 271 -5.97 -19.61 2.47
C LEU A 271 -4.51 -20.01 2.26
#